data_22e6acfdb78890ba873090d130e36f24
#
_entry.id   22e6acfdb78890ba873090d130e36f24
#
_cell.length_a   1.000
_cell.length_b   1.000
_cell.length_c   1.000
_cell.angle_alpha   90.00
_cell.angle_beta   90.00
_cell.angle_gamma   90.00
#
_symmetry.space_group_name_H-M   'P 1'
#
loop_
_entity.id
_entity.type
_entity.pdbx_description
1 polymer ?
#
loop_
_entity_poly.entity_id
_entity_poly.type
_entity_poly.pdbx_seq_one_letter_code
_entity_poly.pdbx_strand_id
1 'polypeptide(L)'
;MIGDPLSALLVAALPALGIAFWWTGARARELAVGHARLACRREGVQFLDQSVALARVRPARSARGTASLAREFSFEFTHRGEHRDVGRVLMNGPALVRVVFPYTRDEDGNRVFVH
;
A
#
# COMPACT_ATOMS: atom_id res chain seq x y z
N MET A 1 -31.29 -15.11 16.42
CA MET A 1 -31.98 -14.31 17.42
C MET A 1 -31.00 -13.66 18.38
N ILE A 2 -31.20 -12.37 18.67
CA ILE A 2 -30.26 -11.54 19.43
C ILE A 2 -30.47 -11.75 20.94
N GLY A 3 -30.50 -12.95 21.42
CA GLY A 3 -30.69 -13.24 22.82
C GLY A 3 -29.66 -14.20 23.40
N ASP A 4 -28.90 -14.85 22.52
CA ASP A 4 -27.87 -15.80 22.95
C ASP A 4 -26.56 -15.08 23.23
N PRO A 5 -25.76 -15.53 24.22
CA PRO A 5 -24.42 -14.99 24.42
C PRO A 5 -23.54 -15.10 23.16
N LEU A 6 -23.69 -16.19 22.41
CA LEU A 6 -22.94 -16.42 21.18
C LEU A 6 -23.35 -15.43 20.09
N SER A 7 -24.66 -15.20 19.90
CA SER A 7 -25.18 -14.23 18.94
C SER A 7 -24.76 -12.82 19.31
N ALA A 8 -24.79 -12.48 20.59
CA ALA A 8 -24.36 -11.16 21.08
C ALA A 8 -22.86 -10.94 20.81
N LEU A 9 -22.03 -11.97 21.00
CA LEU A 9 -20.61 -11.93 20.71
C LEU A 9 -20.36 -11.71 19.21
N LEU A 10 -21.09 -12.42 18.35
CA LEU A 10 -20.94 -12.26 16.89
C LEU A 10 -21.35 -10.87 16.42
N VAL A 11 -22.46 -10.36 16.96
CA VAL A 11 -22.96 -9.02 16.61
C VAL A 11 -21.97 -7.94 17.05
N ALA A 12 -21.30 -8.12 18.20
CA ALA A 12 -20.28 -7.18 18.68
C ALA A 12 -18.95 -7.36 17.94
N ALA A 13 -18.59 -8.59 17.60
CA ALA A 13 -17.30 -8.91 16.97
C ALA A 13 -17.20 -8.40 15.53
N LEU A 14 -18.28 -8.48 14.75
CA LEU A 14 -18.26 -8.07 13.34
C LEU A 14 -17.92 -6.58 13.16
N PRO A 15 -18.58 -5.61 13.87
CA PRO A 15 -18.19 -4.22 13.77
C PRO A 15 -16.77 -3.97 14.28
N ALA A 16 -16.36 -4.66 15.35
CA ALA A 16 -15.02 -4.51 15.92
C ALA A 16 -13.95 -4.97 14.92
N LEU A 17 -14.17 -6.08 14.25
CA LEU A 17 -13.27 -6.56 13.18
C LEU A 17 -13.24 -5.58 12.00
N GLY A 18 -14.37 -5.03 11.62
CA GLY A 18 -14.45 -4.03 10.56
C GLY A 18 -13.68 -2.77 10.88
N ILE A 19 -13.79 -2.28 12.11
CA ILE A 19 -13.04 -1.10 12.58
C ILE A 19 -11.55 -1.40 12.61
N ALA A 20 -11.17 -2.57 13.11
CA ALA A 20 -9.76 -2.99 13.16
C ALA A 20 -9.17 -3.10 11.75
N PHE A 21 -9.91 -3.69 10.82
CA PHE A 21 -9.50 -3.81 9.42
C PHE A 21 -9.32 -2.43 8.78
N TRP A 22 -10.28 -1.54 9.00
CA TRP A 22 -10.21 -0.17 8.48
C TRP A 22 -9.02 0.58 9.06
N TRP A 23 -8.82 0.49 10.37
CA TRP A 23 -7.73 1.17 11.07
C TRP A 23 -6.36 0.72 10.56
N THR A 24 -6.14 -0.60 10.46
CA THR A 24 -4.88 -1.15 9.97
C THR A 24 -4.66 -0.80 8.51
N GLY A 25 -5.73 -0.77 7.71
CA GLY A 25 -5.65 -0.36 6.32
C GLY A 25 -5.28 1.11 6.15
N ALA A 26 -5.91 1.99 6.96
CA ALA A 26 -5.61 3.42 6.94
C ALA A 26 -4.16 3.69 7.35
N ARG A 27 -3.68 2.98 8.38
CA ARG A 27 -2.29 3.11 8.83
C ARG A 27 -1.31 2.62 7.76
N ALA A 28 -1.60 1.48 7.14
CA ALA A 28 -0.77 0.96 6.06
C ALA A 28 -0.71 1.94 4.89
N ARG A 29 -1.83 2.58 4.55
CA ARG A 29 -1.89 3.59 3.51
C ARG A 29 -1.04 4.81 3.84
N GLU A 30 -1.10 5.30 5.07
CA GLU A 30 -0.26 6.44 5.50
C GLU A 30 1.22 6.11 5.38
N LEU A 31 1.61 4.92 5.80
CA LEU A 31 3.00 4.47 5.69
C LEU A 31 3.41 4.32 4.22
N ALA A 32 2.52 3.76 3.40
CA ALA A 32 2.78 3.61 1.96
C ALA A 32 2.95 4.97 1.28
N VAL A 33 2.11 5.96 1.62
CA VAL A 33 2.24 7.33 1.11
C VAL A 33 3.61 7.92 1.46
N GLY A 34 4.04 7.73 2.70
CA GLY A 34 5.36 8.20 3.14
C GLY A 34 6.50 7.57 2.37
N HIS A 35 6.43 6.26 2.16
CA HIS A 35 7.45 5.53 1.39
C HIS A 35 7.46 5.93 -0.08
N ALA A 36 6.28 6.10 -0.68
CA ALA A 36 6.16 6.54 -2.08
C ALA A 36 6.73 7.95 -2.25
N ARG A 37 6.41 8.84 -1.32
CA ARG A 37 6.91 10.22 -1.36
C ARG A 37 8.43 10.25 -1.29
N LEU A 38 9.01 9.49 -0.38
CA LEU A 38 10.46 9.43 -0.23
C LEU A 38 11.11 8.81 -1.46
N ALA A 39 10.55 7.74 -2.00
CA ALA A 39 11.08 7.09 -3.19
C ALA A 39 11.04 8.03 -4.40
N CYS A 40 9.93 8.76 -4.60
CA CYS A 40 9.82 9.74 -5.68
C CYS A 40 10.84 10.86 -5.52
N ARG A 41 11.06 11.31 -4.30
CA ARG A 41 12.06 12.34 -4.02
C ARG A 41 13.46 11.86 -4.39
N ARG A 42 13.79 10.62 -4.08
CA ARG A 42 15.08 10.01 -4.44
C ARG A 42 15.26 9.87 -5.95
N GLU A 43 14.15 9.60 -6.64
CA GLU A 43 14.17 9.43 -8.10
C GLU A 43 14.04 10.76 -8.85
N GLY A 44 13.80 11.85 -8.17
CA GLY A 44 13.65 13.16 -8.78
C GLY A 44 12.37 13.32 -9.59
N VAL A 45 11.32 12.61 -9.21
CA VAL A 45 9.99 12.70 -9.84
C VAL A 45 8.99 13.29 -8.86
N GLN A 46 7.91 13.85 -9.38
CA GLN A 46 6.86 14.45 -8.56
C GLN A 46 5.83 13.41 -8.17
N PHE A 47 5.67 13.21 -6.87
CA PHE A 47 4.66 12.32 -6.31
C PHE A 47 3.30 13.02 -6.26
N LEU A 48 2.26 12.31 -6.67
CA LEU A 48 0.87 12.78 -6.62
C LEU A 48 0.16 12.11 -5.45
N ASP A 49 0.10 12.77 -4.31
CA ASP A 49 -0.44 12.23 -3.04
C ASP A 49 -1.84 11.66 -3.18
N GLN A 50 -2.69 12.37 -3.92
CA GLN A 50 -4.11 12.02 -4.05
C GLN A 50 -4.36 10.81 -4.93
N SER A 51 -3.31 10.33 -5.59
CA SER A 51 -3.42 9.19 -6.52
C SER A 51 -3.24 7.85 -5.83
N VAL A 52 -2.87 7.81 -4.57
CA VAL A 52 -2.58 6.55 -3.87
C VAL A 52 -3.87 5.77 -3.67
N ALA A 53 -3.90 4.56 -4.21
CA ALA A 53 -5.06 3.68 -4.15
C ALA A 53 -4.63 2.24 -3.82
N LEU A 54 -5.46 1.55 -3.07
CA LEU A 54 -5.25 0.14 -2.77
C LEU A 54 -5.58 -0.69 -4.02
N ALA A 55 -4.59 -1.39 -4.55
CA ALA A 55 -4.73 -2.19 -5.76
C ALA A 55 -4.96 -3.67 -5.47
N ARG A 56 -4.39 -4.20 -4.39
CA ARG A 56 -4.49 -5.62 -4.08
C ARG A 56 -4.30 -5.85 -2.58
N VAL A 57 -5.07 -6.79 -2.05
CA VAL A 57 -4.92 -7.28 -0.65
C VAL A 57 -4.91 -8.80 -0.70
N ARG A 58 -4.01 -9.42 0.05
CA ARG A 58 -4.00 -10.86 0.18
C ARG A 58 -3.42 -11.27 1.54
N PRO A 59 -3.81 -12.45 2.06
CA PRO A 59 -3.22 -12.97 3.30
C PRO A 59 -1.74 -13.23 3.12
N ALA A 60 -0.98 -12.95 4.17
CA ALA A 60 0.46 -13.17 4.19
C ALA A 60 0.90 -13.48 5.62
N ARG A 61 2.20 -13.66 5.79
CA ARG A 61 2.81 -13.81 7.11
C ARG A 61 3.85 -12.73 7.31
N SER A 62 3.91 -12.21 8.53
CA SER A 62 4.95 -11.25 8.91
C SER A 62 6.30 -11.95 9.02
N ALA A 63 7.36 -11.17 9.18
CA ALA A 63 8.70 -11.70 9.40
C ALA A 63 8.78 -12.62 10.62
N ARG A 64 7.86 -12.44 11.58
CA ARG A 64 7.78 -13.29 12.78
C ARG A 64 6.90 -14.53 12.58
N GLY A 65 6.35 -14.72 11.39
CA GLY A 65 5.47 -15.84 11.08
C GLY A 65 4.03 -15.68 11.51
N THR A 66 3.63 -14.51 12.01
CA THR A 66 2.24 -14.24 12.39
C THR A 66 1.40 -13.84 11.18
N ALA A 67 0.10 -14.04 11.29
CA ALA A 67 -0.83 -13.68 10.22
C ALA A 67 -0.76 -12.17 9.94
N SER A 68 -0.75 -11.82 8.67
CA SER A 68 -0.61 -10.46 8.21
C SER A 68 -1.39 -10.27 6.91
N LEU A 69 -1.53 -9.03 6.45
CA LEU A 69 -2.11 -8.71 5.16
C LEU A 69 -1.07 -8.02 4.30
N ALA A 70 -0.81 -8.63 3.15
CA ALA A 70 0.01 -8.01 2.13
C ALA A 70 -0.88 -7.07 1.31
N ARG A 71 -0.50 -5.81 1.21
CA ARG A 71 -1.23 -4.79 0.46
C ARG A 71 -0.33 -4.18 -0.60
N GLU A 72 -0.89 -4.03 -1.77
CA GLU A 72 -0.22 -3.34 -2.86
C GLU A 72 -0.97 -2.04 -3.12
N PHE A 73 -0.28 -0.92 -2.98
CA PHE A 73 -0.83 0.40 -3.29
C PHE A 73 -0.24 0.88 -4.60
N SER A 74 -1.08 1.44 -5.45
CA SER A 74 -0.61 2.13 -6.64
C SER A 74 -0.54 3.62 -6.36
N PHE A 75 0.39 4.30 -6.99
CA PHE A 75 0.48 5.76 -6.93
C PHE A 75 0.89 6.29 -8.29
N GLU A 76 0.48 7.52 -8.58
CA GLU A 76 0.90 8.19 -9.79
C GLU A 76 2.02 9.18 -9.48
N PHE A 77 2.93 9.31 -10.43
CA PHE A 77 3.99 10.30 -10.37
C PHE A 77 4.21 10.90 -11.74
N THR A 78 4.80 12.08 -11.78
CA THR A 78 5.12 12.73 -13.04
C THR A 78 6.61 13.00 -13.11
N HIS A 79 7.14 12.88 -14.31
CA HIS A 79 8.47 13.32 -14.65
C HIS A 79 8.30 14.51 -15.60
N ARG A 80 8.71 15.69 -15.18
CA ARG A 80 8.56 16.96 -15.91
C ARG A 80 7.12 17.45 -16.07
N GLY A 81 6.17 16.87 -15.33
CA GLY A 81 4.79 17.35 -15.32
C GLY A 81 3.94 17.02 -16.55
N GLU A 82 4.47 16.27 -17.52
CA GLU A 82 3.78 16.01 -18.79
C GLU A 82 3.05 14.68 -18.82
N HIS A 83 3.65 13.63 -18.27
CA HIS A 83 3.07 12.30 -18.25
C HIS A 83 2.92 11.79 -16.84
N ARG A 84 1.84 11.06 -16.62
CA ARG A 84 1.63 10.35 -15.36
C ARG A 84 1.95 8.89 -15.56
N ASP A 85 2.83 8.39 -14.72
CA ASP A 85 3.16 6.97 -14.68
C ASP A 85 2.74 6.41 -13.34
N VAL A 86 2.60 5.10 -13.26
CA VAL A 86 2.11 4.41 -12.08
C VAL A 86 3.24 3.62 -11.44
N GLY A 87 3.53 3.92 -10.18
CA GLY A 87 4.39 3.11 -9.35
C GLY A 87 3.57 2.28 -8.37
N ARG A 88 4.23 1.41 -7.63
CA ARG A 88 3.59 0.53 -6.66
C ARG A 88 4.38 0.47 -5.37
N VAL A 89 3.67 0.45 -4.26
CA VAL A 89 4.24 0.23 -2.94
C VAL A 89 3.70 -1.09 -2.42
N LEU A 90 4.60 -2.02 -2.12
CA LEU A 90 4.21 -3.30 -1.55
C LEU A 90 4.47 -3.28 -0.05
N MET A 91 3.40 -3.52 0.70
CA MET A 91 3.42 -3.53 2.16
C MET A 91 3.06 -4.92 2.68
N ASN A 92 3.61 -5.28 3.81
CA ASN A 92 3.20 -6.46 4.56
C ASN A 92 2.87 -5.98 5.98
N GLY A 93 1.58 -5.83 6.28
CA GLY A 93 1.15 -5.14 7.48
C GLY A 93 1.72 -3.71 7.48
N PRO A 94 2.35 -3.26 8.57
CA PRO A 94 2.95 -1.92 8.62
C PRO A 94 4.35 -1.86 8.01
N ALA A 95 4.91 -2.99 7.56
CA ALA A 95 6.27 -3.06 7.05
C ALA A 95 6.33 -2.84 5.54
N LEU A 96 7.28 -2.04 5.09
CA LEU A 96 7.54 -1.86 3.68
C LEU A 96 8.27 -3.09 3.13
N VAL A 97 7.75 -3.66 2.03
CA VAL A 97 8.47 -4.70 1.30
C VAL A 97 9.35 -4.07 0.23
N ARG A 98 8.76 -3.26 -0.65
CA ARG A 98 9.50 -2.54 -1.69
C ARG A 98 8.63 -1.50 -2.38
N VAL A 99 9.28 -0.56 -3.06
CA VAL A 99 8.63 0.38 -3.96
C VAL A 99 9.09 0.03 -5.38
N VAL A 100 8.14 -0.10 -6.30
CA VAL A 100 8.41 -0.50 -7.68
C VAL A 100 8.03 0.63 -8.61
N PHE A 101 8.97 1.03 -9.45
CA PHE A 101 8.74 1.99 -10.51
C PHE A 101 8.61 1.27 -11.86
N PRO A 102 7.87 1.83 -12.83
CA PRO A 102 7.68 1.18 -14.13
C PRO A 102 8.87 1.38 -15.08
N TYR A 103 10.05 1.68 -14.54
CA TYR A 103 11.25 1.87 -15.33
C TYR A 103 12.45 1.26 -14.62
N THR A 104 13.47 0.95 -15.39
CA THR A 104 14.81 0.64 -14.90
C THR A 104 15.78 1.66 -15.45
N ARG A 105 16.95 1.79 -14.83
CA ARG A 105 17.99 2.67 -15.35
C ARG A 105 18.95 1.85 -16.18
N ASP A 106 19.31 2.39 -17.34
CA ASP A 106 20.32 1.76 -18.20
C ASP A 106 21.74 2.11 -17.71
N GLU A 107 22.76 1.66 -18.44
CA GLU A 107 24.15 1.90 -18.08
C GLU A 107 24.53 3.39 -18.04
N ASP A 108 23.82 4.20 -18.82
CA ASP A 108 24.04 5.65 -18.88
C ASP A 108 23.21 6.43 -17.87
N GLY A 109 22.42 5.74 -17.04
CA GLY A 109 21.56 6.34 -16.04
C GLY A 109 20.23 6.82 -16.57
N ASN A 110 19.89 6.55 -17.81
CA ASN A 110 18.60 6.92 -18.40
C ASN A 110 17.50 5.96 -17.94
N ARG A 111 16.29 6.50 -17.81
CA ARG A 111 15.13 5.70 -17.43
C ARG A 111 14.59 4.95 -18.65
N VAL A 112 14.48 3.64 -18.51
CA VAL A 112 13.86 2.77 -19.53
C VAL A 112 12.56 2.25 -18.94
N PHE A 113 11.43 2.70 -19.50
CA PHE A 113 10.12 2.32 -18.99
C PHE A 113 9.75 0.94 -19.50
N VAL A 114 9.23 0.13 -18.58
CA VAL A 114 8.76 -1.24 -18.87
C VAL A 114 7.24 -1.24 -18.71
N HIS A 115 6.55 -1.53 -19.81
CA HIS A 115 5.09 -1.57 -19.82
C HIS A 115 4.56 -2.98 -19.98
#